data_c998352590faf09443e38ca3c3ebbc63
#
_entry.id   c998352590faf09443e38ca3c3ebbc63
#
_cell.length_a   1.000
_cell.length_b   1.000
_cell.length_c   1.000
_cell.angle_alpha   90.00
_cell.angle_beta   90.00
_cell.angle_gamma   90.00
#
_symmetry.space_group_name_H-M   'P 1'
#
loop_
_entity.id
_entity.type
_entity.pdbx_description
1 polymer ?
#
loop_
_entity_poly.entity_id
_entity_poly.type
_entity_poly.pdbx_seq_one_letter_code
_entity_poly.pdbx_strand_id
1 'polypeptide(L)'
;MLRLASGADLAFAAQAARFGDDAMTVQLIVTDEGATRVITLRRPEKKNAITQDMYRAMSAAIDTAQNNPAIRCLIITGGSGVFTAGNDLEDFLSDGTSNTGTARSANNAIKFLYSLAHNVKPIIAAVDGVAIGIGTTMLFHCDYVLASTTATFSTPFIHLGLVPEGASSLLMPHTMGYQRAFAMLVMGRTFSAEDAQVAGFVNVVVSPGHTEAEAKKVAREICKLPAEAVAISRRLIRLPPEDMTRRIDQESHLFGERMRSKEAVAAFKAFFSRKKA
;
A
#
# COMPACT_ATOMS: atom_id res chain seq x y z
N MET A 1 -29.22 17.17 -28.33
CA MET A 1 -29.43 16.12 -27.28
C MET A 1 -28.32 16.24 -26.26
N LEU A 2 -28.56 16.93 -25.13
CA LEU A 2 -27.62 17.01 -24.02
C LEU A 2 -27.68 15.67 -23.29
N ARG A 3 -26.52 14.98 -23.19
CA ARG A 3 -26.36 13.84 -22.25
C ARG A 3 -26.31 14.39 -20.82
N LEU A 4 -27.28 14.02 -20.01
CA LEU A 4 -27.21 14.23 -18.56
C LEU A 4 -26.05 13.42 -17.99
N ALA A 5 -25.14 14.10 -17.28
CA ALA A 5 -24.04 13.47 -16.58
C ALA A 5 -24.57 12.45 -15.54
N SER A 6 -23.93 11.29 -15.43
CA SER A 6 -24.31 10.25 -14.50
C SER A 6 -24.05 10.69 -13.06
N GLY A 7 -24.77 10.12 -12.07
CA GLY A 7 -24.56 10.45 -10.65
C GLY A 7 -23.12 10.24 -10.16
N ALA A 8 -22.34 9.41 -10.86
CA ALA A 8 -20.91 9.19 -10.60
C ALA A 8 -20.07 10.43 -11.01
N ASP A 9 -20.43 11.13 -12.09
CA ASP A 9 -19.73 12.33 -12.58
C ASP A 9 -19.95 13.51 -11.64
N LEU A 10 -21.15 13.62 -11.03
CA LEU A 10 -21.48 14.67 -10.05
C LEU A 10 -20.81 14.44 -8.69
N ALA A 11 -20.68 13.19 -8.26
CA ALA A 11 -19.93 12.84 -7.05
C ALA A 11 -18.44 13.11 -7.22
N PHE A 12 -17.90 12.88 -8.42
CA PHE A 12 -16.53 13.18 -8.81
C PHE A 12 -16.23 14.69 -8.75
N ALA A 13 -17.12 15.54 -9.27
CA ALA A 13 -16.97 17.00 -9.23
C ALA A 13 -17.04 17.57 -7.81
N ALA A 14 -17.90 17.01 -6.96
CA ALA A 14 -18.06 17.44 -5.57
C ALA A 14 -16.86 17.06 -4.68
N GLN A 15 -16.13 15.99 -5.03
CA GLN A 15 -14.92 15.57 -4.31
C GLN A 15 -13.70 16.39 -4.74
N ALA A 16 -13.60 16.79 -6.02
CA ALA A 16 -12.56 17.70 -6.53
C ALA A 16 -12.63 19.09 -5.86
N ALA A 17 -13.83 19.58 -5.57
CA ALA A 17 -14.05 20.88 -4.92
C ALA A 17 -13.60 20.96 -3.45
N ARG A 18 -13.29 19.82 -2.81
CA ARG A 18 -12.77 19.78 -1.42
C ARG A 18 -11.25 19.88 -1.31
N PHE A 19 -10.54 19.79 -2.42
CA PHE A 19 -9.07 19.83 -2.48
C PHE A 19 -8.65 20.91 -3.49
N GLY A 20 -8.74 22.17 -3.15
CA GLY A 20 -8.22 23.37 -3.82
C GLY A 20 -7.93 23.27 -5.34
N ASP A 21 -8.38 24.27 -6.06
CA ASP A 21 -8.26 24.45 -7.53
C ASP A 21 -6.79 24.46 -8.01
N ASP A 22 -6.24 23.28 -8.25
CA ASP A 22 -5.16 23.06 -9.21
C ASP A 22 -5.54 21.83 -10.04
N ALA A 23 -5.40 21.89 -11.34
CA ALA A 23 -5.70 20.81 -12.29
C ALA A 23 -4.72 19.62 -12.10
N MET A 24 -4.60 19.12 -10.85
CA MET A 24 -3.90 17.89 -10.50
C MET A 24 -4.76 16.71 -10.90
N THR A 25 -4.27 15.91 -11.82
CA THR A 25 -4.80 14.58 -12.11
C THR A 25 -5.02 13.87 -10.78
N VAL A 26 -6.27 13.48 -10.48
CA VAL A 26 -6.61 12.80 -9.22
C VAL A 26 -5.88 11.46 -9.19
N GLN A 27 -4.79 11.37 -8.43
CA GLN A 27 -3.90 10.19 -8.36
C GLN A 27 -4.40 9.11 -7.39
N LEU A 28 -5.42 9.44 -6.61
CA LEU A 28 -6.08 8.54 -5.66
C LEU A 28 -7.58 8.80 -5.67
N ILE A 29 -8.37 7.72 -5.76
CA ILE A 29 -9.83 7.80 -5.66
C ILE A 29 -10.25 7.11 -4.37
N VAL A 30 -11.11 7.76 -3.59
CA VAL A 30 -11.73 7.19 -2.39
C VAL A 30 -13.23 7.22 -2.59
N THR A 31 -13.86 6.04 -2.55
CA THR A 31 -15.32 5.89 -2.68
C THR A 31 -15.87 5.03 -1.54
N ASP A 32 -17.04 5.39 -1.04
CA ASP A 32 -17.76 4.59 -0.06
C ASP A 32 -18.90 3.84 -0.77
N GLU A 33 -18.82 2.52 -0.81
CA GLU A 33 -19.80 1.61 -1.41
C GLU A 33 -20.53 0.84 -0.29
N GLY A 34 -21.66 1.34 0.16
CA GLY A 34 -22.34 0.83 1.34
C GLY A 34 -21.45 0.96 2.59
N ALA A 35 -21.15 -0.15 3.24
CA ALA A 35 -20.29 -0.15 4.43
C ALA A 35 -18.80 -0.39 4.12
N THR A 36 -18.39 -0.28 2.86
CA THR A 36 -17.00 -0.51 2.42
C THR A 36 -16.43 0.77 1.83
N ARG A 37 -15.24 1.17 2.30
CA ARG A 37 -14.43 2.21 1.67
C ARG A 37 -13.44 1.59 0.71
N VAL A 38 -13.45 2.02 -0.56
CA VAL A 38 -12.52 1.61 -1.60
C VAL A 38 -11.51 2.74 -1.83
N ILE A 39 -10.23 2.41 -1.70
CA ILE A 39 -9.08 3.30 -1.94
C ILE A 39 -8.38 2.78 -3.20
N THR A 40 -8.51 3.52 -4.30
CA THR A 40 -7.96 3.14 -5.60
C THR A 40 -6.78 4.02 -5.96
N LEU A 41 -5.61 3.42 -6.15
CA LEU A 41 -4.45 4.09 -6.74
C LEU A 41 -4.71 4.33 -8.23
N ARG A 42 -4.53 5.56 -8.71
CA ARG A 42 -4.86 5.95 -10.09
C ARG A 42 -3.77 6.81 -10.71
N ARG A 43 -2.63 6.19 -10.96
CA ARG A 43 -1.48 6.81 -11.66
C ARG A 43 -0.86 5.80 -12.63
N PRO A 44 -1.64 5.28 -13.59
CA PRO A 44 -1.23 4.17 -14.46
C PRO A 44 0.01 4.50 -15.31
N GLU A 45 0.20 5.74 -15.72
CA GLU A 45 1.35 6.23 -16.48
C GLU A 45 2.68 6.09 -15.75
N LYS A 46 2.66 6.02 -14.43
CA LYS A 46 3.80 5.75 -13.54
C LYS A 46 3.65 4.42 -12.80
N LYS A 47 2.83 3.50 -13.32
CA LYS A 47 2.54 2.19 -12.70
C LYS A 47 2.10 2.32 -11.24
N ASN A 48 1.26 3.30 -10.94
CA ASN A 48 0.77 3.62 -9.60
C ASN A 48 1.90 3.84 -8.57
N ALA A 49 3.06 4.38 -8.99
CA ALA A 49 4.12 4.78 -8.07
C ALA A 49 3.57 5.83 -7.09
N ILE A 50 3.80 5.62 -5.79
CA ILE A 50 3.15 6.35 -4.70
C ILE A 50 3.94 7.61 -4.37
N THR A 51 3.31 8.77 -4.52
CA THR A 51 3.84 10.08 -4.15
C THR A 51 3.52 10.41 -2.68
N GLN A 52 4.16 11.46 -2.15
CA GLN A 52 3.89 11.95 -0.80
C GLN A 52 2.45 12.40 -0.61
N ASP A 53 1.85 13.00 -1.64
CA ASP A 53 0.44 13.40 -1.60
C ASP A 53 -0.49 12.18 -1.60
N MET A 54 -0.16 11.13 -2.34
CA MET A 54 -0.90 9.87 -2.28
C MET A 54 -0.82 9.23 -0.89
N TYR A 55 0.36 9.18 -0.26
CA TYR A 55 0.51 8.69 1.12
C TYR A 55 -0.36 9.46 2.10
N ARG A 56 -0.33 10.81 2.02
CA ARG A 56 -1.17 11.67 2.86
C ARG A 56 -2.66 11.36 2.66
N ALA A 57 -3.10 11.23 1.42
CA ALA A 57 -4.50 10.95 1.10
C ALA A 57 -4.92 9.53 1.54
N MET A 58 -4.04 8.51 1.38
CA MET A 58 -4.29 7.14 1.85
C MET A 58 -4.41 7.10 3.38
N SER A 59 -3.51 7.77 4.11
CA SER A 59 -3.58 7.88 5.57
C SER A 59 -4.90 8.50 5.99
N ALA A 60 -5.27 9.65 5.41
CA ALA A 60 -6.52 10.34 5.72
C ALA A 60 -7.76 9.46 5.42
N ALA A 61 -7.71 8.68 4.33
CA ALA A 61 -8.81 7.77 3.99
C ALA A 61 -8.96 6.64 5.02
N ILE A 62 -7.85 6.08 5.51
CA ILE A 62 -7.86 5.05 6.56
C ILE A 62 -8.34 5.65 7.88
N ASP A 63 -7.75 6.77 8.31
CA ASP A 63 -8.02 7.38 9.62
C ASP A 63 -9.45 7.90 9.72
N THR A 64 -9.99 8.51 8.65
CA THR A 64 -11.39 8.93 8.63
C THR A 64 -12.37 7.75 8.59
N ALA A 65 -11.99 6.63 7.98
CA ALA A 65 -12.80 5.41 8.02
C ALA A 65 -12.93 4.85 9.45
N GLN A 66 -11.85 4.91 10.25
CA GLN A 66 -11.89 4.40 11.64
C GLN A 66 -12.96 5.09 12.48
N ASN A 67 -13.12 6.40 12.29
CA ASN A 67 -14.06 7.23 13.05
C ASN A 67 -15.47 7.27 12.44
N ASN A 68 -15.70 6.63 11.29
CA ASN A 68 -17.00 6.56 10.63
C ASN A 68 -17.67 5.21 10.91
N PRO A 69 -18.72 5.14 11.77
CA PRO A 69 -19.39 3.87 12.10
C PRO A 69 -20.10 3.24 10.90
N ALA A 70 -20.42 4.00 9.85
CA ALA A 70 -21.01 3.48 8.62
C ALA A 70 -20.00 2.64 7.81
N ILE A 71 -18.69 2.88 7.95
CA ILE A 71 -17.66 2.10 7.27
C ILE A 71 -17.22 0.95 8.16
N ARG A 72 -17.26 -0.26 7.62
CA ARG A 72 -16.95 -1.51 8.33
C ARG A 72 -15.75 -2.26 7.76
N CYS A 73 -15.39 -2.00 6.52
CA CYS A 73 -14.28 -2.65 5.83
C CYS A 73 -13.63 -1.66 4.85
N LEU A 74 -12.33 -1.83 4.59
CA LEU A 74 -11.59 -1.08 3.59
C LEU A 74 -11.09 -2.01 2.50
N ILE A 75 -11.02 -1.50 1.26
CA ILE A 75 -10.34 -2.16 0.14
C ILE A 75 -9.27 -1.23 -0.37
N ILE A 76 -8.05 -1.75 -0.61
CA ILE A 76 -6.97 -1.05 -1.32
C ILE A 76 -6.76 -1.76 -2.66
N THR A 77 -6.79 -1.02 -3.76
CA THR A 77 -6.61 -1.55 -5.11
C THR A 77 -5.82 -0.59 -5.99
N GLY A 78 -5.14 -1.11 -7.00
CA GLY A 78 -4.50 -0.34 -8.07
C GLY A 78 -5.34 -0.28 -9.34
N GLY A 79 -6.56 -0.86 -9.32
CA GLY A 79 -7.33 -1.13 -10.53
C GLY A 79 -6.77 -2.34 -11.30
N SER A 80 -7.06 -2.41 -12.59
CA SER A 80 -6.66 -3.54 -13.44
C SER A 80 -5.23 -3.40 -13.95
N GLY A 81 -4.45 -4.48 -13.87
CA GLY A 81 -3.15 -4.67 -14.52
C GLY A 81 -1.92 -4.17 -13.76
N VAL A 82 -2.06 -3.26 -12.80
CA VAL A 82 -0.95 -2.78 -11.96
C VAL A 82 -1.46 -2.41 -10.57
N PHE A 83 -0.93 -3.05 -9.53
CA PHE A 83 -1.22 -2.61 -8.17
C PHE A 83 -0.41 -1.35 -7.83
N THR A 84 0.91 -1.48 -7.66
CA THR A 84 1.82 -0.33 -7.54
C THR A 84 3.29 -0.73 -7.75
N ALA A 85 4.05 0.16 -8.38
CA ALA A 85 5.51 0.04 -8.49
C ALA A 85 6.26 0.50 -7.22
N GLY A 86 5.55 0.79 -6.12
CA GLY A 86 6.14 1.27 -4.87
C GLY A 86 6.33 2.78 -4.83
N ASN A 87 7.33 3.25 -4.08
CA ASN A 87 7.63 4.68 -3.95
C ASN A 87 7.95 5.32 -5.31
N ASP A 88 7.43 6.53 -5.56
CA ASP A 88 7.96 7.37 -6.62
C ASP A 88 9.36 7.83 -6.21
N LEU A 89 10.39 7.26 -6.87
CA LEU A 89 11.78 7.53 -6.50
C LEU A 89 12.22 8.96 -6.82
N GLU A 90 11.60 9.62 -7.80
CA GLU A 90 11.88 11.02 -8.13
C GLU A 90 11.35 11.94 -7.02
N ASP A 91 10.12 11.71 -6.58
CA ASP A 91 9.48 12.40 -5.47
C ASP A 91 10.20 12.13 -4.13
N PHE A 92 10.58 10.87 -3.90
CA PHE A 92 11.26 10.42 -2.69
C PHE A 92 12.66 11.03 -2.52
N LEU A 93 13.42 11.22 -3.61
CA LEU A 93 14.77 11.78 -3.57
C LEU A 93 14.77 13.32 -3.57
N SER A 94 13.78 13.98 -4.17
CA SER A 94 13.67 15.44 -4.22
C SER A 94 13.60 16.07 -2.82
N ASP A 95 12.95 15.39 -1.89
CA ASP A 95 12.83 15.82 -0.51
C ASP A 95 14.09 15.54 0.35
N GLY A 96 14.89 14.52 -0.01
CA GLY A 96 16.15 14.20 0.66
C GLY A 96 17.29 15.19 0.38
N THR A 97 17.14 16.02 -0.66
CA THR A 97 18.14 17.03 -1.05
C THR A 97 17.87 18.43 -0.51
N SER A 98 16.69 18.69 0.06
CA SER A 98 16.41 19.97 0.70
C SER A 98 17.12 20.04 2.06
N ASN A 99 18.16 20.85 2.12
CA ASN A 99 19.05 21.14 3.27
C ASN A 99 18.32 21.84 4.45
N THR A 100 16.99 21.88 4.43
CA THR A 100 16.16 22.37 5.52
C THR A 100 15.66 21.19 6.33
N GLY A 101 16.48 20.72 7.23
CA GLY A 101 16.36 19.83 8.40
C GLY A 101 15.03 19.17 8.83
N THR A 102 14.05 19.04 7.95
CA THR A 102 12.81 18.33 8.20
C THR A 102 12.50 17.43 7.00
N ALA A 103 12.76 16.17 7.16
CA ALA A 103 12.33 15.09 6.25
C ALA A 103 10.79 15.04 6.17
N ARG A 104 10.16 15.96 5.42
CA ARG A 104 8.70 16.06 5.30
C ARG A 104 8.13 14.85 4.54
N SER A 105 8.86 14.30 3.58
CA SER A 105 8.39 13.20 2.74
C SER A 105 8.53 11.84 3.38
N ALA A 106 9.65 11.55 4.04
CA ALA A 106 9.75 10.36 4.89
C ALA A 106 8.61 10.30 5.92
N ASN A 107 8.12 11.45 6.34
CA ASN A 107 7.04 11.57 7.32
C ASN A 107 5.66 11.07 6.78
N ASN A 108 5.29 11.28 5.50
CA ASN A 108 3.97 10.84 5.01
C ASN A 108 3.92 9.33 4.77
N ALA A 109 5.01 8.73 4.26
CA ALA A 109 5.11 7.28 4.16
C ALA A 109 5.05 6.61 5.54
N ILE A 110 5.78 7.14 6.53
CA ILE A 110 5.75 6.64 7.91
C ILE A 110 4.35 6.81 8.53
N LYS A 111 3.70 7.97 8.33
CA LYS A 111 2.32 8.19 8.79
C LYS A 111 1.35 7.17 8.18
N PHE A 112 1.50 6.86 6.90
CA PHE A 112 0.68 5.84 6.24
C PHE A 112 0.89 4.46 6.87
N LEU A 113 2.14 4.09 7.16
CA LEU A 113 2.46 2.84 7.85
C LEU A 113 1.86 2.79 9.26
N TYR A 114 1.87 3.92 9.99
CA TYR A 114 1.19 4.01 11.28
C TYR A 114 -0.33 3.89 11.14
N SER A 115 -0.94 4.56 10.14
CA SER A 115 -2.37 4.41 9.88
C SER A 115 -2.73 2.95 9.60
N LEU A 116 -1.89 2.19 8.86
CA LEU A 116 -2.08 0.75 8.64
C LEU A 116 -1.93 -0.05 9.94
N ALA A 117 -0.88 0.22 10.73
CA ALA A 117 -0.59 -0.50 11.97
C ALA A 117 -1.70 -0.31 13.03
N HIS A 118 -2.20 0.90 13.17
CA HIS A 118 -3.23 1.27 14.16
C HIS A 118 -4.67 1.10 13.66
N ASN A 119 -4.87 0.77 12.38
CA ASN A 119 -6.21 0.58 11.85
C ASN A 119 -6.95 -0.57 12.53
N VAL A 120 -8.18 -0.32 12.98
CA VAL A 120 -9.01 -1.28 13.72
C VAL A 120 -10.04 -2.00 12.85
N LYS A 121 -10.24 -1.54 11.60
CA LYS A 121 -11.20 -2.15 10.67
C LYS A 121 -10.50 -3.13 9.72
N PRO A 122 -11.18 -4.18 9.26
CA PRO A 122 -10.62 -5.07 8.23
C PRO A 122 -10.17 -4.31 6.98
N ILE A 123 -8.98 -4.65 6.48
CA ILE A 123 -8.44 -4.16 5.21
C ILE A 123 -8.27 -5.34 4.27
N ILE A 124 -8.80 -5.21 3.07
CA ILE A 124 -8.64 -6.16 1.97
C ILE A 124 -7.74 -5.51 0.92
N ALA A 125 -6.75 -6.23 0.41
CA ALA A 125 -5.98 -5.80 -0.76
C ALA A 125 -6.43 -6.58 -2.01
N ALA A 126 -6.68 -5.84 -3.10
CA ALA A 126 -6.99 -6.40 -4.42
C ALA A 126 -5.82 -6.11 -5.36
N VAL A 127 -4.93 -7.09 -5.51
CA VAL A 127 -3.65 -6.94 -6.22
C VAL A 127 -3.76 -7.49 -7.63
N ASP A 128 -3.78 -6.63 -8.63
CA ASP A 128 -3.70 -7.03 -10.04
C ASP A 128 -2.37 -6.54 -10.63
N GLY A 129 -1.55 -7.45 -11.17
CA GLY A 129 -0.21 -7.14 -11.68
C GLY A 129 0.84 -6.88 -10.57
N VAL A 130 1.77 -5.97 -10.82
CA VAL A 130 2.95 -5.80 -9.96
C VAL A 130 2.67 -5.12 -8.62
N ALA A 131 3.28 -5.63 -7.55
CA ALA A 131 3.38 -5.04 -6.23
C ALA A 131 4.85 -4.98 -5.81
N ILE A 132 5.44 -3.78 -5.74
CA ILE A 132 6.87 -3.59 -5.51
C ILE A 132 7.13 -2.73 -4.27
N GLY A 133 8.13 -3.07 -3.46
CA GLY A 133 8.53 -2.31 -2.27
C GLY A 133 7.38 -2.18 -1.28
N ILE A 134 6.99 -0.94 -0.95
CA ILE A 134 5.83 -0.65 -0.09
C ILE A 134 4.54 -1.29 -0.62
N GLY A 135 4.42 -1.48 -1.95
CA GLY A 135 3.29 -2.20 -2.55
C GLY A 135 3.18 -3.64 -2.07
N THR A 136 4.32 -4.30 -1.77
CA THR A 136 4.36 -5.63 -1.18
C THR A 136 4.28 -5.56 0.35
N THR A 137 5.04 -4.66 1.01
CA THR A 137 5.12 -4.64 2.47
C THR A 137 3.81 -4.21 3.12
N MET A 138 3.02 -3.30 2.49
CA MET A 138 1.70 -2.93 2.99
C MET A 138 0.71 -4.10 3.06
N LEU A 139 0.88 -5.15 2.23
CA LEU A 139 -0.01 -6.30 2.20
C LEU A 139 0.02 -7.10 3.51
N PHE A 140 1.14 -7.07 4.21
CA PHE A 140 1.29 -7.72 5.52
C PHE A 140 0.57 -6.96 6.66
N HIS A 141 0.05 -5.78 6.39
CA HIS A 141 -0.89 -5.06 7.24
C HIS A 141 -2.35 -5.32 6.89
N CYS A 142 -2.63 -5.92 5.73
CA CYS A 142 -3.97 -6.27 5.30
C CYS A 142 -4.43 -7.59 5.95
N ASP A 143 -5.74 -7.73 6.14
CA ASP A 143 -6.34 -8.91 6.77
C ASP A 143 -6.73 -9.98 5.74
N TYR A 144 -6.88 -9.57 4.48
CA TYR A 144 -7.20 -10.47 3.37
C TYR A 144 -6.60 -9.94 2.07
N VAL A 145 -5.90 -10.78 1.34
CA VAL A 145 -5.23 -10.40 0.10
C VAL A 145 -5.69 -11.29 -1.04
N LEU A 146 -6.23 -10.65 -2.09
CA LEU A 146 -6.51 -11.30 -3.37
C LEU A 146 -5.46 -10.87 -4.38
N ALA A 147 -5.00 -11.80 -5.19
CA ALA A 147 -4.04 -11.56 -6.26
C ALA A 147 -4.58 -12.06 -7.60
N SER A 148 -4.25 -11.39 -8.70
CA SER A 148 -4.43 -12.00 -10.02
C SER A 148 -3.33 -13.02 -10.31
N THR A 149 -3.58 -13.96 -11.23
CA THR A 149 -2.56 -14.92 -11.69
C THR A 149 -1.34 -14.24 -12.31
N THR A 150 -1.45 -12.97 -12.71
CA THR A 150 -0.33 -12.18 -13.24
C THR A 150 0.36 -11.33 -12.18
N ALA A 151 -0.10 -11.40 -10.92
CA ALA A 151 0.50 -10.61 -9.85
C ALA A 151 1.90 -11.10 -9.50
N THR A 152 2.78 -10.14 -9.23
CA THR A 152 4.14 -10.41 -8.76
C THR A 152 4.48 -9.51 -7.58
N PHE A 153 5.22 -10.05 -6.62
CA PHE A 153 5.55 -9.41 -5.35
C PHE A 153 7.05 -9.35 -5.17
N SER A 154 7.60 -8.18 -4.89
CA SER A 154 9.03 -8.02 -4.63
C SER A 154 9.33 -6.85 -3.70
N THR A 155 10.44 -6.97 -2.97
CA THR A 155 10.98 -5.93 -2.09
C THR A 155 12.45 -5.69 -2.45
N PRO A 156 12.75 -4.95 -3.54
CA PRO A 156 14.09 -4.83 -4.08
C PRO A 156 14.99 -3.86 -3.28
N PHE A 157 14.75 -3.69 -1.98
CA PHE A 157 15.51 -2.79 -1.10
C PHE A 157 17.01 -3.07 -1.15
N ILE A 158 17.40 -4.35 -1.06
CA ILE A 158 18.81 -4.75 -1.05
C ILE A 158 19.54 -4.36 -2.34
N HIS A 159 18.86 -4.40 -3.49
CA HIS A 159 19.44 -3.99 -4.77
C HIS A 159 19.68 -2.48 -4.87
N LEU A 160 19.04 -1.70 -3.99
CA LEU A 160 19.26 -0.26 -3.84
C LEU A 160 20.19 0.07 -2.66
N GLY A 161 20.82 -0.94 -2.04
CA GLY A 161 21.64 -0.76 -0.85
C GLY A 161 20.87 -0.36 0.40
N LEU A 162 19.54 -0.60 0.40
CA LEU A 162 18.60 -0.27 1.46
C LEU A 162 18.25 -1.50 2.30
N VAL A 163 17.52 -1.29 3.38
CA VAL A 163 17.00 -2.31 4.30
C VAL A 163 15.47 -2.37 4.25
N PRO A 164 14.83 -3.40 4.83
CA PRO A 164 13.38 -3.49 4.93
C PRO A 164 12.73 -2.27 5.59
N GLU A 165 11.46 -2.01 5.27
CA GLU A 165 10.61 -0.96 5.82
C GLU A 165 9.20 -1.50 6.12
N GLY A 166 8.34 -0.69 6.79
CA GLY A 166 6.94 -1.02 6.97
C GLY A 166 6.66 -2.16 7.95
N ALA A 167 7.53 -2.38 8.94
CA ALA A 167 7.54 -3.52 9.84
C ALA A 167 7.66 -4.86 9.11
N SER A 168 8.07 -4.87 7.83
CA SER A 168 8.19 -6.10 7.04
C SER A 168 9.18 -7.09 7.62
N SER A 169 10.24 -6.63 8.30
CA SER A 169 11.20 -7.51 8.98
C SER A 169 10.61 -8.20 10.22
N LEU A 170 9.46 -7.76 10.71
CA LEU A 170 8.68 -8.41 11.77
C LEU A 170 7.55 -9.26 11.18
N LEU A 171 6.74 -8.65 10.30
CA LEU A 171 5.51 -9.24 9.80
C LEU A 171 5.75 -10.40 8.82
N MET A 172 6.71 -10.26 7.90
CA MET A 172 6.97 -11.31 6.90
C MET A 172 7.45 -12.62 7.52
N PRO A 173 8.47 -12.65 8.41
CA PRO A 173 8.86 -13.91 9.06
C PRO A 173 7.73 -14.53 9.87
N HIS A 174 6.86 -13.71 10.48
CA HIS A 174 5.69 -14.20 11.23
C HIS A 174 4.65 -14.87 10.33
N THR A 175 4.43 -14.33 9.12
CA THR A 175 3.41 -14.82 8.19
C THR A 175 3.90 -15.98 7.32
N MET A 176 5.10 -15.83 6.71
CA MET A 176 5.59 -16.75 5.66
C MET A 176 6.79 -17.60 6.08
N GLY A 177 7.22 -17.47 7.32
CA GLY A 177 8.41 -18.13 7.85
C GLY A 177 9.72 -17.44 7.45
N TYR A 178 10.77 -17.67 8.26
CA TYR A 178 12.06 -16.97 8.13
C TYR A 178 12.71 -17.16 6.75
N GLN A 179 12.75 -18.37 6.20
CA GLN A 179 13.46 -18.67 4.96
C GLN A 179 12.85 -17.95 3.74
N ARG A 180 11.51 -17.91 3.66
CA ARG A 180 10.83 -17.17 2.59
C ARG A 180 10.97 -15.66 2.75
N ALA A 181 10.86 -15.16 3.97
CA ALA A 181 11.11 -13.74 4.28
C ALA A 181 12.54 -13.35 3.94
N PHE A 182 13.55 -14.18 4.24
CA PHE A 182 14.94 -13.97 3.86
C PHE A 182 15.11 -13.92 2.32
N ALA A 183 14.46 -14.85 1.60
CA ALA A 183 14.52 -14.87 0.14
C ALA A 183 13.96 -13.56 -0.47
N MET A 184 12.85 -13.04 0.06
CA MET A 184 12.24 -11.80 -0.44
C MET A 184 12.97 -10.54 0.04
N LEU A 185 13.24 -10.41 1.35
CA LEU A 185 13.77 -9.18 1.94
C LEU A 185 15.28 -9.03 1.75
N VAL A 186 16.04 -10.14 1.80
CA VAL A 186 17.52 -10.09 1.81
C VAL A 186 18.11 -10.50 0.46
N MET A 187 17.48 -11.46 -0.25
CA MET A 187 17.94 -11.85 -1.58
C MET A 187 17.24 -11.06 -2.69
N GLY A 188 16.17 -10.30 -2.39
CA GLY A 188 15.40 -9.52 -3.36
C GLY A 188 14.65 -10.37 -4.38
N ARG A 189 14.32 -11.63 -4.03
CA ARG A 189 13.59 -12.53 -4.94
C ARG A 189 12.15 -12.07 -5.13
N THR A 190 11.66 -12.21 -6.37
CA THR A 190 10.27 -11.97 -6.73
C THR A 190 9.48 -13.25 -6.52
N PHE A 191 8.26 -13.12 -5.98
CA PHE A 191 7.30 -14.18 -5.79
C PHE A 191 6.16 -14.02 -6.81
N SER A 192 5.70 -15.12 -7.39
CA SER A 192 4.46 -15.18 -8.18
C SER A 192 3.23 -15.13 -7.27
N ALA A 193 2.04 -15.04 -7.86
CA ALA A 193 0.79 -15.12 -7.10
C ALA A 193 0.65 -16.46 -6.37
N GLU A 194 1.04 -17.55 -7.04
CA GLU A 194 1.02 -18.93 -6.50
C GLU A 194 2.04 -19.08 -5.37
N ASP A 195 3.28 -18.58 -5.56
CA ASP A 195 4.28 -18.59 -4.50
C ASP A 195 3.80 -17.81 -3.26
N ALA A 196 3.14 -16.68 -3.47
CA ALA A 196 2.59 -15.82 -2.42
C ALA A 196 1.43 -16.51 -1.68
N GLN A 197 0.60 -17.28 -2.39
CA GLN A 197 -0.45 -18.08 -1.79
C GLN A 197 0.12 -19.24 -0.97
N VAL A 198 1.10 -19.96 -1.49
CA VAL A 198 1.81 -21.01 -0.75
C VAL A 198 2.58 -20.45 0.44
N ALA A 199 3.08 -19.21 0.34
CA ALA A 199 3.74 -18.51 1.43
C ALA A 199 2.76 -18.01 2.51
N GLY A 200 1.45 -17.96 2.23
CA GLY A 200 0.40 -17.66 3.19
C GLY A 200 0.05 -16.17 3.33
N PHE A 201 0.58 -15.29 2.49
CA PHE A 201 0.19 -13.87 2.52
C PHE A 201 -0.79 -13.46 1.40
N VAL A 202 -1.11 -14.36 0.47
CA VAL A 202 -2.23 -14.24 -0.48
C VAL A 202 -3.27 -15.31 -0.15
N ASN A 203 -4.52 -14.91 0.05
CA ASN A 203 -5.61 -15.81 0.39
C ASN A 203 -6.20 -16.50 -0.83
N VAL A 204 -6.41 -15.75 -1.92
CA VAL A 204 -7.05 -16.24 -3.15
C VAL A 204 -6.34 -15.69 -4.38
N VAL A 205 -6.12 -16.56 -5.35
CA VAL A 205 -5.63 -16.19 -6.68
C VAL A 205 -6.79 -16.28 -7.67
N VAL A 206 -7.00 -15.24 -8.47
CA VAL A 206 -8.10 -15.08 -9.42
C VAL A 206 -7.59 -14.67 -10.80
N SER A 207 -8.46 -14.71 -11.81
CA SER A 207 -8.12 -14.21 -13.14
C SER A 207 -7.86 -12.70 -13.15
N PRO A 208 -6.96 -12.17 -14.01
CA PRO A 208 -6.71 -10.74 -14.13
C PRO A 208 -7.99 -9.95 -14.36
N GLY A 209 -8.06 -8.75 -13.77
CA GLY A 209 -9.24 -7.89 -13.84
C GLY A 209 -10.39 -8.26 -12.90
N HIS A 210 -10.29 -9.38 -12.16
CA HIS A 210 -11.36 -9.82 -11.26
C HIS A 210 -11.08 -9.57 -9.77
N THR A 211 -9.87 -9.13 -9.41
CA THR A 211 -9.42 -8.97 -8.01
C THR A 211 -10.32 -8.01 -7.23
N GLU A 212 -10.69 -6.86 -7.79
CA GLU A 212 -11.54 -5.87 -7.13
C GLU A 212 -12.97 -6.38 -6.93
N ALA A 213 -13.56 -7.04 -7.94
CA ALA A 213 -14.90 -7.59 -7.84
C ALA A 213 -15.00 -8.67 -6.75
N GLU A 214 -13.99 -9.54 -6.67
CA GLU A 214 -13.90 -10.55 -5.62
C GLU A 214 -13.62 -9.92 -4.24
N ALA A 215 -12.76 -8.90 -4.15
CA ALA A 215 -12.53 -8.15 -2.90
C ALA A 215 -13.84 -7.51 -2.37
N LYS A 216 -14.66 -6.96 -3.26
CA LYS A 216 -15.98 -6.43 -2.91
C LYS A 216 -16.95 -7.51 -2.41
N LYS A 217 -16.84 -8.76 -2.90
CA LYS A 217 -17.63 -9.89 -2.35
C LYS A 217 -17.20 -10.21 -0.92
N VAL A 218 -15.88 -10.37 -0.70
CA VAL A 218 -15.30 -10.62 0.64
C VAL A 218 -15.66 -9.48 1.61
N ALA A 219 -15.58 -8.23 1.17
CA ALA A 219 -15.98 -7.08 2.01
C ALA A 219 -17.45 -7.15 2.42
N ARG A 220 -18.34 -7.52 1.49
CA ARG A 220 -19.78 -7.70 1.81
C ARG A 220 -20.02 -8.86 2.79
N GLU A 221 -19.23 -9.93 2.71
CA GLU A 221 -19.31 -11.03 3.68
C GLU A 221 -18.89 -10.54 5.07
N ILE A 222 -17.74 -9.86 5.19
CA ILE A 222 -17.27 -9.28 6.46
C ILE A 222 -18.29 -8.28 7.03
N CYS A 223 -18.87 -7.41 6.18
CA CYS A 223 -19.83 -6.41 6.62
C CYS A 223 -21.16 -6.99 7.14
N LYS A 224 -21.49 -8.25 6.84
CA LYS A 224 -22.68 -8.94 7.40
C LYS A 224 -22.42 -9.51 8.80
N LEU A 225 -21.17 -9.69 9.19
CA LEU A 225 -20.81 -10.26 10.50
C LEU A 225 -21.03 -9.23 11.63
N PRO A 226 -21.21 -9.65 12.89
CA PRO A 226 -21.30 -8.75 14.04
C PRO A 226 -20.04 -7.89 14.18
N ALA A 227 -20.18 -6.55 14.08
CA ALA A 227 -19.06 -5.62 14.00
C ALA A 227 -18.09 -5.70 15.16
N GLU A 228 -18.62 -5.77 16.38
CA GLU A 228 -17.81 -5.81 17.59
C GLU A 228 -17.03 -7.13 17.69
N ALA A 229 -17.67 -8.25 17.37
CA ALA A 229 -17.01 -9.56 17.36
C ALA A 229 -15.86 -9.60 16.32
N VAL A 230 -16.07 -9.03 15.13
CA VAL A 230 -15.00 -8.91 14.11
C VAL A 230 -13.85 -8.07 14.64
N ALA A 231 -14.11 -6.90 15.23
CA ALA A 231 -13.08 -6.01 15.77
C ALA A 231 -12.27 -6.66 16.90
N ILE A 232 -12.95 -7.35 17.83
CA ILE A 232 -12.31 -8.05 18.95
C ILE A 232 -11.46 -9.22 18.42
N SER A 233 -12.03 -10.07 17.56
CA SER A 233 -11.34 -11.23 16.99
C SER A 233 -10.09 -10.81 16.22
N ARG A 234 -10.21 -9.77 15.36
CA ARG A 234 -9.09 -9.20 14.63
C ARG A 234 -7.98 -8.72 15.57
N ARG A 235 -8.34 -8.01 16.65
CA ARG A 235 -7.36 -7.53 17.64
C ARG A 235 -6.65 -8.67 18.35
N LEU A 236 -7.33 -9.79 18.62
CA LEU A 236 -6.74 -10.95 19.29
C LEU A 236 -5.74 -11.71 18.42
N ILE A 237 -5.94 -11.78 17.10
CA ILE A 237 -5.08 -12.53 16.18
C ILE A 237 -3.97 -11.68 15.57
N ARG A 238 -4.08 -10.34 15.61
CA ARG A 238 -3.09 -9.42 15.05
C ARG A 238 -2.00 -9.10 16.06
N LEU A 239 -0.78 -8.88 15.58
CA LEU A 239 0.29 -8.37 16.45
C LEU A 239 -0.11 -7.00 17.04
N PRO A 240 0.31 -6.70 18.28
CA PRO A 240 0.04 -5.40 18.90
C PRO A 240 0.54 -4.23 18.03
N PRO A 241 -0.26 -3.15 17.88
CA PRO A 241 0.15 -1.99 17.10
C PRO A 241 1.46 -1.37 17.58
N GLU A 242 1.73 -1.43 18.89
CA GLU A 242 2.95 -0.91 19.51
C GLU A 242 4.21 -1.65 19.03
N ASP A 243 4.11 -2.97 18.83
CA ASP A 243 5.22 -3.77 18.31
C ASP A 243 5.51 -3.44 16.84
N MET A 244 4.46 -3.27 16.04
CA MET A 244 4.58 -2.85 14.64
C MET A 244 5.18 -1.43 14.55
N THR A 245 4.67 -0.48 15.34
CA THR A 245 5.16 0.91 15.37
C THR A 245 6.63 0.95 15.75
N ARG A 246 7.02 0.27 16.84
CA ARG A 246 8.43 0.19 17.26
C ARG A 246 9.32 -0.39 16.15
N ARG A 247 8.85 -1.40 15.40
CA ARG A 247 9.60 -1.96 14.28
C ARG A 247 9.68 -0.99 13.11
N ILE A 248 8.60 -0.28 12.77
CA ILE A 248 8.59 0.77 11.75
C ILE A 248 9.64 1.85 12.10
N ASP A 249 9.72 2.27 13.36
CA ASP A 249 10.69 3.27 13.81
C ASP A 249 12.14 2.78 13.64
N GLN A 250 12.41 1.54 14.05
CA GLN A 250 13.74 0.93 13.92
C GLN A 250 14.15 0.80 12.44
N GLU A 251 13.25 0.29 11.61
CA GLU A 251 13.50 0.15 10.16
C GLU A 251 13.69 1.52 9.51
N SER A 252 12.85 2.51 9.82
CA SER A 252 12.93 3.86 9.26
C SER A 252 14.24 4.56 9.62
N HIS A 253 14.74 4.37 10.84
CA HIS A 253 16.03 4.90 11.27
C HIS A 253 17.17 4.30 10.42
N LEU A 254 17.25 2.97 10.35
CA LEU A 254 18.27 2.25 9.57
C LEU A 254 18.13 2.54 8.08
N PHE A 255 16.92 2.63 7.54
CA PHE A 255 16.65 2.96 6.16
C PHE A 255 17.21 4.37 5.83
N GLY A 256 16.95 5.35 6.70
CA GLY A 256 17.48 6.71 6.59
C GLY A 256 19.02 6.76 6.63
N GLU A 257 19.66 5.93 7.45
CA GLU A 257 21.15 5.80 7.46
C GLU A 257 21.66 5.20 6.15
N ARG A 258 20.99 4.10 5.68
CA ARG A 258 21.38 3.44 4.44
C ARG A 258 21.23 4.32 3.22
N MET A 259 20.18 5.15 3.14
CA MET A 259 20.00 6.14 2.06
C MET A 259 21.22 7.04 1.84
N ARG A 260 21.96 7.34 2.89
CA ARG A 260 23.17 8.18 2.85
C ARG A 260 24.45 7.38 2.60
N SER A 261 24.38 6.05 2.52
CA SER A 261 25.54 5.20 2.32
C SER A 261 26.09 5.30 0.89
N LYS A 262 27.39 5.03 0.72
CA LYS A 262 28.05 4.98 -0.59
C LYS A 262 27.39 3.93 -1.51
N GLU A 263 26.96 2.80 -0.96
CA GLU A 263 26.31 1.72 -1.69
C GLU A 263 24.95 2.17 -2.26
N ALA A 264 24.10 2.79 -1.44
CA ALA A 264 22.81 3.28 -1.90
C ALA A 264 22.97 4.37 -2.95
N VAL A 265 23.84 5.35 -2.73
CA VAL A 265 24.13 6.42 -3.70
C VAL A 265 24.58 5.85 -5.05
N ALA A 266 25.47 4.84 -5.04
CA ALA A 266 25.93 4.17 -6.26
C ALA A 266 24.78 3.41 -6.95
N ALA A 267 23.98 2.67 -6.19
CA ALA A 267 22.85 1.91 -6.70
C ALA A 267 21.77 2.80 -7.33
N PHE A 268 21.42 3.93 -6.70
CA PHE A 268 20.50 4.90 -7.27
C PHE A 268 21.03 5.52 -8.56
N LYS A 269 22.31 5.92 -8.61
CA LYS A 269 22.92 6.43 -9.84
C LYS A 269 22.83 5.41 -10.97
N ALA A 270 23.15 4.15 -10.71
CA ALA A 270 23.04 3.08 -11.70
C ALA A 270 21.60 2.83 -12.15
N PHE A 271 20.62 2.91 -11.24
CA PHE A 271 19.21 2.76 -11.56
C PHE A 271 18.70 3.86 -12.52
N PHE A 272 19.02 5.13 -12.23
CA PHE A 272 18.59 6.26 -13.07
C PHE A 272 19.30 6.32 -14.42
N SER A 273 20.57 5.85 -14.50
CA SER A 273 21.29 5.77 -15.78
C SER A 273 20.63 4.78 -16.75
N ARG A 274 20.17 3.62 -16.25
CA ARG A 274 19.48 2.60 -17.06
C ARG A 274 18.10 3.08 -17.57
N LYS A 275 17.45 3.99 -16.86
CA LYS A 275 16.14 4.52 -17.28
C LYS A 275 16.26 5.57 -18.41
N LYS A 276 17.45 6.12 -18.63
CA LYS A 276 17.73 7.13 -19.67
C LYS A 276 18.28 6.52 -20.97
N ALA A 277 18.72 5.28 -20.97
CA ALA A 277 19.15 4.50 -22.13
C ALA A 277 17.99 3.66 -22.69
#